data_f9b0d7853981d67722c160d5eaf80495
#
_entry.id   f9b0d7853981d67722c160d5eaf80495
#
_cell.length_a   1.000
_cell.length_b   1.000
_cell.length_c   1.000
_cell.angle_alpha   90.00
_cell.angle_beta   90.00
_cell.angle_gamma   90.00
#
_symmetry.space_group_name_H-M   'P 1'
#
loop_
_entity.id
_entity.type
_entity.pdbx_description
1 polymer ?
#
loop_
_entity_poly.entity_id
_entity_poly.type
_entity_poly.pdbx_seq_one_letter_code
_entity_poly.pdbx_strand_id
1 'polypeptide(L)'
;VKPFFARYAHILALTLLLGLLAFIFAGALMFTSGYMISLAATLPLTVLALHLPSLFVRIFGLGKPILQYVERLASHDWVLRMTSELRRKLYETIERRSSALRSQRRFGEALGLLSEDIGHIQDLYLRTILPIASAWLLYLVAIIALGFFTVPVACAMALMLGVALFVMPLVSVCANGARLMRAKAITSKLYDDLSDNVLGVSDWVFSGRSDDYLGRYKNLQKEARRIDAAIKRHNRVRDVLLQVLFGLCAVVLLLWASATFASQESASGLALSLASLGN
;
A
#
# COMPACT_ATOMS: atom_id res chain seq x y z
N VAL A 1 -18.25 15.91 -0.76
CA VAL A 1 -17.45 14.74 -1.19
C VAL A 1 -18.37 13.64 -1.73
N LYS A 2 -19.51 13.29 -1.05
CA LYS A 2 -20.45 12.24 -1.52
C LYS A 2 -20.90 12.36 -3.00
N PRO A 3 -21.34 13.55 -3.51
CA PRO A 3 -21.80 13.64 -4.90
C PRO A 3 -20.69 13.48 -5.94
N PHE A 4 -19.43 13.73 -5.56
CA PHE A 4 -18.28 13.53 -6.43
C PHE A 4 -17.97 12.05 -6.63
N PHE A 5 -17.96 11.25 -5.54
CA PHE A 5 -17.75 9.81 -5.65
C PHE A 5 -18.77 9.13 -6.56
N ALA A 6 -20.04 9.54 -6.48
CA ALA A 6 -21.09 9.01 -7.35
C ALA A 6 -20.85 9.36 -8.83
N ARG A 7 -20.37 10.58 -9.11
CA ARG A 7 -20.17 11.06 -10.50
C ARG A 7 -18.99 10.39 -11.20
N TYR A 8 -17.92 10.09 -10.47
CA TYR A 8 -16.67 9.50 -11.01
C TYR A 8 -16.41 8.08 -10.49
N ALA A 9 -17.44 7.40 -9.99
CA ALA A 9 -17.37 6.04 -9.49
C ALA A 9 -16.88 5.04 -10.55
N HIS A 10 -17.22 5.25 -11.81
CA HIS A 10 -16.78 4.39 -12.91
C HIS A 10 -15.27 4.42 -13.13
N ILE A 11 -14.63 5.60 -13.02
CA ILE A 11 -13.16 5.71 -13.13
C ILE A 11 -12.49 5.05 -11.93
N LEU A 12 -13.04 5.25 -10.73
CA LEU A 12 -12.55 4.58 -9.52
C LEU A 12 -12.68 3.05 -9.62
N ALA A 13 -13.83 2.56 -10.08
CA ALA A 13 -14.04 1.12 -10.29
C ALA A 13 -13.07 0.56 -11.35
N LEU A 14 -12.84 1.30 -12.44
CA LEU A 14 -11.86 0.93 -13.46
C LEU A 14 -10.44 0.85 -12.89
N THR A 15 -10.03 1.83 -12.09
CA THR A 15 -8.72 1.87 -11.43
C THR A 15 -8.53 0.66 -10.51
N LEU A 16 -9.53 0.35 -9.68
CA LEU A 16 -9.48 -0.81 -8.79
C LEU A 16 -9.45 -2.14 -9.56
N LEU A 17 -10.21 -2.24 -10.63
CA LEU A 17 -10.24 -3.42 -11.49
C LEU A 17 -8.90 -3.62 -12.21
N LEU A 18 -8.30 -2.55 -12.75
CA LEU A 18 -6.97 -2.60 -13.38
C LEU A 18 -5.89 -2.99 -12.36
N GLY A 19 -5.93 -2.43 -11.15
CA GLY A 19 -5.03 -2.80 -10.06
C GLY A 19 -5.15 -4.28 -9.68
N LEU A 20 -6.38 -4.77 -9.51
CA LEU A 20 -6.66 -6.18 -9.25
C LEU A 20 -6.13 -7.08 -10.38
N LEU A 21 -6.40 -6.71 -11.64
CA LEU A 21 -5.94 -7.47 -12.80
C LEU A 21 -4.41 -7.51 -12.89
N ALA A 22 -3.72 -6.41 -12.57
CA ALA A 22 -2.26 -6.39 -12.50
C ALA A 22 -1.70 -7.34 -11.44
N PHE A 23 -2.36 -7.48 -10.28
CA PHE A 23 -1.99 -8.46 -9.26
C PHE A 23 -2.29 -9.90 -9.71
N ILE A 24 -3.40 -10.14 -10.37
CA ILE A 24 -3.73 -11.46 -10.95
C ILE A 24 -2.68 -11.86 -12.00
N PHE A 25 -2.25 -10.94 -12.87
CA PHE A 25 -1.18 -11.18 -13.83
C PHE A 25 0.15 -11.50 -13.15
N ALA A 26 0.45 -10.84 -12.04
CA ALA A 26 1.65 -11.17 -11.24
C ALA A 26 1.59 -12.58 -10.66
N GLY A 27 0.45 -12.97 -10.11
CA GLY A 27 0.21 -14.34 -9.61
C GLY A 27 0.26 -15.38 -10.71
N ALA A 28 -0.40 -15.12 -11.85
CA ALA A 28 -0.37 -15.98 -13.03
C ALA A 28 1.04 -16.14 -13.61
N LEU A 29 1.84 -15.07 -13.62
CA LEU A 29 3.25 -15.14 -14.03
C LEU A 29 4.06 -16.09 -13.13
N MET A 30 3.90 -15.96 -11.80
CA MET A 30 4.58 -16.84 -10.83
C MET A 30 4.13 -18.29 -11.00
N PHE A 31 2.83 -18.52 -11.12
CA PHE A 31 2.26 -19.85 -11.33
C PHE A 31 2.77 -20.50 -12.63
N THR A 32 2.68 -19.80 -13.76
CA THR A 32 3.12 -20.32 -15.07
C THR A 32 4.63 -20.53 -15.14
N SER A 33 5.42 -19.67 -14.49
CA SER A 33 6.87 -19.82 -14.37
C SER A 33 7.21 -21.08 -13.55
N GLY A 34 6.58 -21.25 -12.39
CA GLY A 34 6.75 -22.45 -11.56
C GLY A 34 6.33 -23.74 -12.29
N TYR A 35 5.19 -23.71 -12.99
CA TYR A 35 4.72 -24.81 -13.81
C TYR A 35 5.71 -25.16 -14.94
N MET A 36 6.26 -24.14 -15.62
CA MET A 36 7.24 -24.34 -16.67
C MET A 36 8.51 -25.00 -16.14
N ILE A 37 8.99 -24.59 -14.96
CA ILE A 37 10.17 -25.21 -14.31
C ILE A 37 9.87 -26.67 -13.94
N SER A 38 8.73 -26.95 -13.34
CA SER A 38 8.32 -28.31 -12.98
C SER A 38 8.20 -29.21 -14.22
N LEU A 39 7.60 -28.69 -15.28
CA LEU A 39 7.47 -29.44 -16.55
C LEU A 39 8.83 -29.68 -17.20
N ALA A 40 9.76 -28.72 -17.15
CA ALA A 40 11.12 -28.92 -17.66
C ALA A 40 11.88 -29.99 -16.86
N ALA A 41 11.65 -30.09 -15.56
CA ALA A 41 12.27 -31.11 -14.70
C ALA A 41 11.84 -32.54 -15.03
N THR A 42 10.65 -32.75 -15.64
CA THR A 42 10.17 -34.06 -16.08
C THR A 42 10.79 -34.55 -17.41
N LEU A 43 11.73 -33.78 -17.99
CA LEU A 43 12.43 -34.06 -19.24
C LEU A 43 11.47 -34.48 -20.37
N PRO A 44 10.53 -33.61 -20.80
CA PRO A 44 9.54 -33.98 -21.80
C PRO A 44 10.19 -34.32 -23.13
N LEU A 45 9.67 -35.34 -23.81
CA LEU A 45 10.19 -35.87 -25.08
C LEU A 45 10.21 -34.82 -26.21
N THR A 46 9.43 -33.77 -26.11
CA THR A 46 9.36 -32.69 -27.12
C THR A 46 9.46 -31.31 -26.47
N VAL A 47 10.35 -30.47 -27.00
CA VAL A 47 10.46 -29.06 -26.63
C VAL A 47 9.17 -28.27 -26.86
N LEU A 48 8.28 -28.78 -27.72
CA LEU A 48 6.97 -28.21 -28.02
C LEU A 48 6.08 -28.11 -26.79
N ALA A 49 6.21 -29.04 -25.82
CA ALA A 49 5.45 -29.00 -24.55
C ALA A 49 5.75 -27.75 -23.71
N LEU A 50 6.96 -27.17 -23.81
CA LEU A 50 7.37 -25.95 -23.10
C LEU A 50 6.95 -24.67 -23.82
N HIS A 51 6.53 -24.77 -25.08
CA HIS A 51 6.21 -23.59 -25.90
C HIS A 51 4.99 -22.82 -25.33
N LEU A 52 3.93 -23.53 -24.97
CA LEU A 52 2.69 -22.94 -24.45
C LEU A 52 2.92 -22.22 -23.09
N PRO A 53 3.53 -22.84 -22.07
CA PRO A 53 3.89 -22.16 -20.82
C PRO A 53 4.80 -20.95 -21.04
N SER A 54 5.80 -21.07 -21.94
CA SER A 54 6.71 -19.96 -22.29
C SER A 54 5.95 -18.76 -22.89
N LEU A 55 4.94 -19.01 -23.72
CA LEU A 55 4.09 -17.97 -24.28
C LEU A 55 3.30 -17.24 -23.17
N PHE A 56 2.70 -17.99 -22.23
CA PHE A 56 1.99 -17.37 -21.10
C PHE A 56 2.90 -16.56 -20.20
N VAL A 57 4.12 -17.02 -19.92
CA VAL A 57 5.12 -16.22 -19.16
C VAL A 57 5.41 -14.89 -19.85
N ARG A 58 5.53 -14.87 -21.18
CA ARG A 58 5.74 -13.63 -21.95
C ARG A 58 4.50 -12.71 -21.88
N ILE A 59 3.30 -13.27 -22.07
CA ILE A 59 2.05 -12.50 -22.01
C ILE A 59 1.86 -11.87 -20.63
N PHE A 60 1.99 -12.64 -19.56
CA PHE A 60 1.84 -12.10 -18.20
C PHE A 60 2.98 -11.17 -17.80
N GLY A 61 4.22 -11.48 -18.25
CA GLY A 61 5.40 -10.65 -17.97
C GLY A 61 5.32 -9.27 -18.63
N LEU A 62 4.81 -9.17 -19.85
CA LEU A 62 4.60 -7.90 -20.54
C LEU A 62 3.29 -7.23 -20.13
N GLY A 63 2.23 -8.00 -19.90
CA GLY A 63 0.91 -7.50 -19.55
C GLY A 63 0.87 -6.83 -18.16
N LYS A 64 1.59 -7.37 -17.18
CA LYS A 64 1.65 -6.79 -15.83
C LYS A 64 2.11 -5.32 -15.81
N PRO A 65 3.28 -4.93 -16.35
CA PRO A 65 3.71 -3.53 -16.35
C PRO A 65 2.80 -2.63 -17.18
N ILE A 66 2.20 -3.12 -18.25
CA ILE A 66 1.23 -2.37 -19.06
C ILE A 66 0.00 -2.05 -18.20
N LEU A 67 -0.58 -3.05 -17.54
CA LEU A 67 -1.73 -2.88 -16.66
C LEU A 67 -1.42 -1.92 -15.50
N GLN A 68 -0.25 -2.02 -14.88
CA GLN A 68 0.18 -1.09 -13.83
C GLN A 68 0.34 0.34 -14.34
N TYR A 69 0.81 0.52 -15.57
CA TYR A 69 0.92 1.84 -16.18
C TYR A 69 -0.46 2.46 -16.42
N VAL A 70 -1.39 1.70 -17.01
CA VAL A 70 -2.75 2.15 -17.27
C VAL A 70 -3.51 2.43 -15.97
N GLU A 71 -3.34 1.58 -14.94
CA GLU A 71 -3.89 1.79 -13.60
C GLU A 71 -3.39 3.11 -13.00
N ARG A 72 -2.07 3.35 -13.05
CA ARG A 72 -1.48 4.60 -12.55
C ARG A 72 -1.98 5.83 -13.31
N LEU A 73 -2.16 5.73 -14.61
CA LEU A 73 -2.71 6.81 -15.43
C LEU A 73 -4.17 7.10 -15.05
N ALA A 74 -5.00 6.07 -14.90
CA ALA A 74 -6.39 6.20 -14.50
C ALA A 74 -6.55 6.74 -13.06
N SER A 75 -5.72 6.29 -12.13
CA SER A 75 -5.72 6.77 -10.75
C SER A 75 -5.32 8.24 -10.66
N HIS A 76 -4.31 8.66 -11.41
CA HIS A 76 -3.91 10.07 -11.50
C HIS A 76 -5.01 10.96 -12.12
N ASP A 77 -5.61 10.53 -13.22
CA ASP A 77 -6.71 11.28 -13.87
C ASP A 77 -7.88 11.46 -12.89
N TRP A 78 -8.27 10.41 -12.18
CA TRP A 78 -9.34 10.48 -11.20
C TRP A 78 -9.03 11.47 -10.06
N VAL A 79 -7.81 11.42 -9.51
CA VAL A 79 -7.40 12.30 -8.42
C VAL A 79 -7.28 13.76 -8.87
N LEU A 80 -6.74 14.01 -10.07
CA LEU A 80 -6.65 15.37 -10.62
C LEU A 80 -8.04 15.99 -10.82
N ARG A 81 -9.01 15.24 -11.33
CA ARG A 81 -10.41 15.70 -11.46
C ARG A 81 -11.04 16.00 -10.10
N MET A 82 -10.81 15.12 -9.11
CA MET A 82 -11.28 15.32 -7.74
C MET A 82 -10.68 16.59 -7.13
N THR A 83 -9.37 16.79 -7.28
CA THR A 83 -8.64 17.95 -6.74
C THR A 83 -9.13 19.24 -7.41
N SER A 84 -9.32 19.25 -8.72
CA SER A 84 -9.85 20.40 -9.45
C SER A 84 -11.26 20.78 -8.99
N GLU A 85 -12.15 19.80 -8.85
CA GLU A 85 -13.50 20.03 -8.36
C GLU A 85 -13.53 20.53 -6.91
N LEU A 86 -12.62 20.01 -6.07
CA LEU A 86 -12.49 20.46 -4.68
C LEU A 86 -12.00 21.91 -4.60
N ARG A 87 -11.00 22.27 -5.43
CA ARG A 87 -10.53 23.67 -5.56
C ARG A 87 -11.64 24.60 -5.99
N ARG A 88 -12.39 24.21 -7.02
CA ARG A 88 -13.52 24.99 -7.51
C ARG A 88 -14.57 25.24 -6.42
N LYS A 89 -15.00 24.21 -5.70
CA LYS A 89 -15.96 24.34 -4.60
C LYS A 89 -15.45 25.20 -3.45
N LEU A 90 -14.17 25.07 -3.12
CA LEU A 90 -13.57 25.89 -2.10
C LEU A 90 -13.55 27.37 -2.52
N TYR A 91 -13.16 27.64 -3.76
CA TYR A 91 -13.16 28.98 -4.32
C TYR A 91 -14.57 29.60 -4.31
N GLU A 92 -15.58 28.90 -4.81
CA GLU A 92 -16.99 29.33 -4.79
C GLU A 92 -17.47 29.61 -3.35
N THR A 93 -17.02 28.82 -2.37
CA THR A 93 -17.40 29.01 -0.96
C THR A 93 -16.74 30.27 -0.37
N ILE A 94 -15.48 30.51 -0.71
CA ILE A 94 -14.74 31.72 -0.30
C ILE A 94 -15.36 32.96 -0.92
N GLU A 95 -15.67 32.92 -2.22
CA GLU A 95 -16.30 34.02 -2.96
C GLU A 95 -17.65 34.41 -2.33
N ARG A 96 -18.51 33.44 -2.05
CA ARG A 96 -19.82 33.69 -1.39
C ARG A 96 -19.69 34.27 0.01
N ARG A 97 -18.56 34.05 0.69
CA ARG A 97 -18.28 34.56 2.05
C ARG A 97 -17.27 35.72 2.07
N SER A 98 -16.97 36.29 0.92
CA SER A 98 -15.94 37.34 0.78
C SER A 98 -16.20 38.58 1.63
N SER A 99 -17.46 38.92 1.91
CA SER A 99 -17.83 40.01 2.81
C SER A 99 -17.41 39.78 4.27
N ALA A 100 -17.31 38.52 4.70
CA ALA A 100 -16.88 38.14 6.06
C ALA A 100 -15.33 37.93 6.16
N LEU A 101 -14.63 37.79 5.02
CA LEU A 101 -13.20 37.52 4.91
C LEU A 101 -12.35 38.77 4.68
N ARG A 102 -12.86 39.98 4.91
CA ARG A 102 -12.15 41.27 4.71
C ARG A 102 -10.86 41.45 5.51
N SER A 103 -10.52 40.54 6.41
CA SER A 103 -9.23 40.53 7.11
C SER A 103 -8.18 39.86 6.21
N GLN A 104 -7.14 40.62 5.87
CA GLN A 104 -6.00 40.19 5.04
C GLN A 104 -5.33 38.90 5.54
N ARG A 105 -5.36 38.68 6.85
CA ARG A 105 -4.83 37.48 7.51
C ARG A 105 -5.63 36.21 7.17
N ARG A 106 -6.97 36.30 7.14
CA ARG A 106 -7.86 35.18 6.79
C ARG A 106 -7.81 34.81 5.31
N PHE A 107 -7.51 35.78 4.45
CA PHE A 107 -7.36 35.52 3.00
C PHE A 107 -6.08 34.72 2.72
N GLY A 108 -4.96 35.03 3.37
CA GLY A 108 -3.71 34.27 3.27
C GLY A 108 -3.85 32.83 3.78
N GLU A 109 -4.53 32.61 4.92
CA GLU A 109 -4.85 31.30 5.45
C GLU A 109 -5.73 30.50 4.46
N ALA A 110 -6.72 31.12 3.85
CA ALA A 110 -7.59 30.48 2.86
C ALA A 110 -6.83 30.08 1.58
N LEU A 111 -5.87 30.87 1.14
CA LEU A 111 -4.99 30.56 0.03
C LEU A 111 -4.02 29.41 0.36
N GLY A 112 -3.51 29.35 1.59
CA GLY A 112 -2.70 28.24 2.11
C GLY A 112 -3.46 26.92 2.08
N LEU A 113 -4.72 26.91 2.58
CA LEU A 113 -5.63 25.77 2.49
C LEU A 113 -5.87 25.32 1.04
N LEU A 114 -6.01 26.28 0.11
CA LEU A 114 -6.21 25.96 -1.32
C LEU A 114 -4.99 25.30 -1.97
N SER A 115 -3.79 25.67 -1.54
CA SER A 115 -2.55 25.22 -2.17
C SER A 115 -1.98 23.95 -1.55
N GLU A 116 -1.90 23.89 -0.23
CA GLU A 116 -1.17 22.86 0.51
C GLU A 116 -2.07 21.70 0.97
N ASP A 117 -3.21 21.99 1.58
CA ASP A 117 -4.08 20.96 2.15
C ASP A 117 -4.74 20.09 1.08
N ILE A 118 -5.01 20.64 -0.10
CA ILE A 118 -5.55 19.86 -1.23
C ILE A 118 -4.49 18.88 -1.75
N GLY A 119 -3.21 19.24 -1.75
CA GLY A 119 -2.10 18.33 -2.08
C GLY A 119 -2.02 17.16 -1.11
N HIS A 120 -2.20 17.40 0.18
CA HIS A 120 -2.24 16.33 1.19
C HIS A 120 -3.42 15.37 1.01
N ILE A 121 -4.58 15.88 0.60
CA ILE A 121 -5.75 15.03 0.26
C ILE A 121 -5.44 14.17 -0.96
N GLN A 122 -4.80 14.71 -1.98
CA GLN A 122 -4.38 13.96 -3.17
C GLN A 122 -3.45 12.81 -2.80
N ASP A 123 -2.42 13.08 -2.00
CA ASP A 123 -1.48 12.07 -1.53
C ASP A 123 -2.15 10.99 -0.68
N LEU A 124 -3.12 11.35 0.17
CA LEU A 124 -3.90 10.41 0.96
C LEU A 124 -4.66 9.42 0.07
N TYR A 125 -5.31 9.90 -0.98
CA TYR A 125 -6.05 9.01 -1.90
C TYR A 125 -5.11 8.09 -2.69
N LEU A 126 -4.07 8.64 -3.32
CA LEU A 126 -3.16 7.86 -4.18
C LEU A 126 -2.31 6.87 -3.39
N ARG A 127 -1.81 7.29 -2.22
CA ARG A 127 -0.82 6.49 -1.46
C ARG A 127 -1.44 5.62 -0.37
N THR A 128 -2.69 5.88 0.01
CA THR A 128 -3.31 5.17 1.14
C THR A 128 -4.61 4.50 0.74
N ILE A 129 -5.61 5.25 0.27
CA ILE A 129 -6.96 4.72 0.05
C ILE A 129 -7.00 3.73 -1.12
N LEU A 130 -6.44 4.09 -2.28
CA LEU A 130 -6.43 3.20 -3.45
C LEU A 130 -5.66 1.90 -3.22
N PRO A 131 -4.42 1.90 -2.67
CA PRO A 131 -3.72 0.66 -2.38
C PRO A 131 -4.42 -0.22 -1.33
N ILE A 132 -5.04 0.37 -0.31
CA ILE A 132 -5.82 -0.39 0.69
C ILE A 132 -7.03 -1.06 0.02
N ALA A 133 -7.79 -0.34 -0.79
CA ALA A 133 -8.94 -0.89 -1.49
C ALA A 133 -8.54 -2.02 -2.44
N SER A 134 -7.43 -1.88 -3.17
CA SER A 134 -6.88 -2.92 -4.04
C SER A 134 -6.42 -4.14 -3.25
N ALA A 135 -5.79 -3.94 -2.09
CA ALA A 135 -5.36 -5.03 -1.22
C ALA A 135 -6.55 -5.82 -0.65
N TRP A 136 -7.65 -5.14 -0.29
CA TRP A 136 -8.88 -5.79 0.15
C TRP A 136 -9.54 -6.62 -0.94
N LEU A 137 -9.60 -6.10 -2.17
CA LEU A 137 -10.13 -6.82 -3.31
C LEU A 137 -9.26 -8.07 -3.61
N LEU A 138 -7.94 -7.92 -3.60
CA LEU A 138 -7.02 -9.04 -3.80
C LEU A 138 -7.18 -10.10 -2.71
N TYR A 139 -7.31 -9.69 -1.44
CA TYR A 139 -7.57 -10.59 -0.33
C TYR A 139 -8.83 -11.44 -0.56
N LEU A 140 -9.94 -10.79 -0.91
CA LEU A 140 -11.21 -11.49 -1.20
C LEU A 140 -11.05 -12.48 -2.35
N VAL A 141 -10.45 -12.06 -3.46
CA VAL A 141 -10.23 -12.92 -4.63
C VAL A 141 -9.32 -14.10 -4.28
N ALA A 142 -8.24 -13.87 -3.52
CA ALA A 142 -7.32 -14.93 -3.11
C ALA A 142 -8.00 -15.98 -2.22
N ILE A 143 -8.81 -15.55 -1.22
CA ILE A 143 -9.53 -16.47 -0.34
C ILE A 143 -10.59 -17.27 -1.11
N ILE A 144 -11.35 -16.62 -1.99
CA ILE A 144 -12.34 -17.31 -2.83
C ILE A 144 -11.64 -18.32 -3.73
N ALA A 145 -10.54 -17.95 -4.39
CA ALA A 145 -9.79 -18.85 -5.26
C ALA A 145 -9.25 -20.07 -4.50
N LEU A 146 -8.66 -19.86 -3.30
CA LEU A 146 -8.19 -20.97 -2.45
C LEU A 146 -9.35 -21.85 -1.94
N GLY A 147 -10.50 -21.27 -1.65
CA GLY A 147 -11.69 -21.97 -1.20
C GLY A 147 -12.23 -22.99 -2.21
N PHE A 148 -12.03 -22.74 -3.51
CA PHE A 148 -12.37 -23.72 -4.57
C PHE A 148 -11.49 -24.98 -4.54
N PHE A 149 -10.27 -24.89 -4.01
CA PHE A 149 -9.37 -26.05 -3.92
C PHE A 149 -9.54 -26.79 -2.60
N THR A 150 -9.40 -26.08 -1.46
CA THR A 150 -9.52 -26.70 -0.13
C THR A 150 -9.97 -25.67 0.91
N VAL A 151 -11.07 -25.98 1.59
CA VAL A 151 -11.64 -25.10 2.63
C VAL A 151 -10.69 -24.90 3.83
N PRO A 152 -10.04 -25.92 4.42
CA PRO A 152 -9.18 -25.71 5.58
C PRO A 152 -7.98 -24.82 5.30
N VAL A 153 -7.37 -24.94 4.11
CA VAL A 153 -6.23 -24.07 3.72
C VAL A 153 -6.72 -22.64 3.47
N ALA A 154 -7.88 -22.49 2.82
CA ALA A 154 -8.48 -21.16 2.63
C ALA A 154 -8.76 -20.48 3.97
N CYS A 155 -9.27 -21.18 4.98
CA CYS A 155 -9.50 -20.63 6.32
C CYS A 155 -8.18 -20.26 7.03
N ALA A 156 -7.15 -21.09 6.95
CA ALA A 156 -5.84 -20.79 7.51
C ALA A 156 -5.22 -19.54 6.87
N MET A 157 -5.26 -19.46 5.53
CA MET A 157 -4.75 -18.31 4.78
C MET A 157 -5.60 -17.05 5.03
N ALA A 158 -6.93 -17.19 5.14
CA ALA A 158 -7.80 -16.07 5.49
C ALA A 158 -7.45 -15.48 6.85
N LEU A 159 -7.17 -16.31 7.84
CA LEU A 159 -6.76 -15.86 9.18
C LEU A 159 -5.39 -15.18 9.12
N MET A 160 -4.40 -15.79 8.49
CA MET A 160 -3.03 -15.24 8.42
C MET A 160 -2.97 -13.92 7.65
N LEU A 161 -3.55 -13.87 6.45
CA LEU A 161 -3.61 -12.66 5.64
C LEU A 161 -4.53 -11.60 6.27
N GLY A 162 -5.60 -12.03 6.95
CA GLY A 162 -6.49 -11.16 7.73
C GLY A 162 -5.74 -10.45 8.85
N VAL A 163 -4.87 -11.14 9.60
CA VAL A 163 -4.00 -10.52 10.61
C VAL A 163 -3.09 -9.47 9.97
N ALA A 164 -2.49 -9.77 8.81
CA ALA A 164 -1.65 -8.80 8.09
C ALA A 164 -2.44 -7.54 7.66
N LEU A 165 -3.67 -7.74 7.17
CA LEU A 165 -4.46 -6.67 6.55
C LEU A 165 -5.24 -5.81 7.56
N PHE A 166 -5.70 -6.40 8.67
CA PHE A 166 -6.55 -5.71 9.66
C PHE A 166 -5.80 -5.40 10.96
N VAL A 167 -5.15 -6.41 11.56
CA VAL A 167 -4.56 -6.26 12.89
C VAL A 167 -3.30 -5.40 12.83
N MET A 168 -2.42 -5.63 11.88
CA MET A 168 -1.15 -4.89 11.78
C MET A 168 -1.33 -3.38 11.55
N PRO A 169 -2.17 -2.90 10.61
CA PRO A 169 -2.45 -1.48 10.47
C PRO A 169 -3.11 -0.88 11.71
N LEU A 170 -4.06 -1.59 12.33
CA LEU A 170 -4.75 -1.11 13.52
C LEU A 170 -3.76 -0.91 14.68
N VAL A 171 -2.92 -1.90 14.96
CA VAL A 171 -1.87 -1.80 15.99
C VAL A 171 -0.90 -0.67 15.68
N SER A 172 -0.53 -0.49 14.40
CA SER A 172 0.38 0.57 13.97
C SER A 172 -0.22 1.96 14.18
N VAL A 173 -1.50 2.15 13.87
CA VAL A 173 -2.19 3.42 14.11
C VAL A 173 -2.31 3.71 15.61
N CYS A 174 -2.71 2.73 16.41
CA CYS A 174 -2.84 2.89 17.86
C CYS A 174 -1.48 3.18 18.53
N ALA A 175 -0.42 2.50 18.11
CA ALA A 175 0.92 2.67 18.70
C ALA A 175 1.62 3.97 18.28
N ASN A 176 1.44 4.40 17.04
CA ASN A 176 2.18 5.55 16.48
C ASN A 176 1.33 6.82 16.39
N GLY A 177 0.01 6.77 16.52
CA GLY A 177 -0.86 7.93 16.35
C GLY A 177 -0.48 9.10 17.26
N ALA A 178 -0.33 8.86 18.57
CA ALA A 178 0.06 9.88 19.53
C ALA A 178 1.50 10.40 19.27
N ARG A 179 2.43 9.51 18.86
CA ARG A 179 3.81 9.89 18.52
C ARG A 179 3.87 10.79 17.30
N LEU A 180 3.06 10.47 16.27
CA LEU A 180 2.99 11.25 15.04
C LEU A 180 2.43 12.66 15.29
N MET A 181 1.37 12.77 16.10
CA MET A 181 0.83 14.06 16.53
C MET A 181 1.88 14.90 17.27
N ARG A 182 2.61 14.27 18.20
CA ARG A 182 3.67 14.95 18.95
C ARG A 182 4.85 15.35 18.04
N ALA A 183 5.26 14.50 17.11
CA ALA A 183 6.29 14.83 16.12
C ALA A 183 5.89 16.04 15.28
N LYS A 184 4.63 16.08 14.80
CA LYS A 184 4.10 17.20 14.02
C LYS A 184 4.10 18.50 14.84
N ALA A 185 3.67 18.46 16.10
CA ALA A 185 3.65 19.61 16.99
C ALA A 185 5.07 20.17 17.26
N ILE A 186 6.06 19.31 17.48
CA ILE A 186 7.45 19.71 17.68
C ILE A 186 8.04 20.29 16.38
N THR A 187 7.74 19.70 15.24
CA THR A 187 8.20 20.20 13.93
C THR A 187 7.62 21.58 13.64
N SER A 188 6.31 21.78 13.88
CA SER A 188 5.69 23.11 13.75
C SER A 188 6.37 24.12 14.66
N LYS A 189 6.58 23.77 15.94
CA LYS A 189 7.28 24.65 16.88
C LYS A 189 8.72 24.97 16.46
N LEU A 190 9.45 24.01 15.86
CA LEU A 190 10.78 24.25 15.31
C LEU A 190 10.77 25.26 14.16
N TYR A 191 9.75 25.19 13.29
CA TYR A 191 9.59 26.15 12.19
C TYR A 191 9.22 27.54 12.71
N ASP A 192 8.30 27.63 13.68
CA ASP A 192 7.90 28.90 14.29
C ASP A 192 9.10 29.55 15.01
N ASP A 193 9.80 28.80 15.86
CA ASP A 193 11.01 29.26 16.54
C ASP A 193 12.12 29.70 15.57
N LEU A 194 12.29 28.95 14.45
CA LEU A 194 13.27 29.27 13.42
C LEU A 194 12.89 30.60 12.72
N SER A 195 11.63 30.74 12.32
CA SER A 195 11.12 31.93 11.64
C SER A 195 11.29 33.17 12.51
N ASP A 196 10.86 33.09 13.77
CA ASP A 196 10.96 34.21 14.72
C ASP A 196 12.41 34.58 14.97
N ASN A 197 13.31 33.61 15.08
CA ASN A 197 14.72 33.88 15.35
C ASN A 197 15.52 34.36 14.13
N VAL A 198 15.13 33.95 12.90
CA VAL A 198 15.72 34.50 11.67
C VAL A 198 15.33 35.98 11.53
N LEU A 199 14.10 36.33 11.84
CA LEU A 199 13.64 37.72 11.83
C LEU A 199 14.27 38.58 12.95
N GLY A 200 14.56 37.97 14.10
CA GLY A 200 15.18 38.62 15.26
C GLY A 200 16.69 38.36 15.44
N VAL A 201 17.40 37.92 14.37
CA VAL A 201 18.81 37.51 14.47
C VAL A 201 19.72 38.61 14.96
N SER A 202 19.45 39.86 14.59
CA SER A 202 20.17 41.05 15.08
C SER A 202 20.11 41.18 16.61
N ASP A 203 18.94 40.95 17.20
CA ASP A 203 18.73 41.10 18.65
C ASP A 203 19.51 40.02 19.44
N TRP A 204 19.59 38.79 18.90
CA TRP A 204 20.39 37.73 19.51
C TRP A 204 21.88 37.96 19.43
N VAL A 205 22.37 38.48 18.29
CA VAL A 205 23.78 38.82 18.10
C VAL A 205 24.18 39.98 19.00
N PHE A 206 23.38 41.03 19.03
CA PHE A 206 23.68 42.24 19.89
C PHE A 206 23.56 41.93 21.38
N SER A 207 22.69 41.01 21.79
CA SER A 207 22.55 40.61 23.20
C SER A 207 23.58 39.57 23.66
N GLY A 208 24.43 39.04 22.77
CA GLY A 208 25.43 38.02 23.10
C GLY A 208 24.86 36.65 23.51
N ARG A 209 23.55 36.39 23.23
CA ARG A 209 22.83 35.18 23.68
C ARG A 209 22.62 34.12 22.59
N SER A 210 23.45 34.15 21.57
CA SER A 210 23.38 33.18 20.43
C SER A 210 23.49 31.75 20.89
N ASP A 211 24.31 31.45 21.90
CA ASP A 211 24.50 30.07 22.41
C ASP A 211 23.26 29.52 23.13
N ASP A 212 22.53 30.39 23.85
CA ASP A 212 21.26 30.00 24.49
C ASP A 212 20.20 29.61 23.48
N TYR A 213 20.14 30.32 22.36
CA TYR A 213 19.25 29.97 21.25
C TYR A 213 19.63 28.64 20.60
N LEU A 214 20.90 28.50 20.23
CA LEU A 214 21.39 27.26 19.63
C LEU A 214 21.19 26.05 20.56
N GLY A 215 21.34 26.25 21.87
CA GLY A 215 21.08 25.23 22.88
C GLY A 215 19.61 24.77 22.89
N ARG A 216 18.67 25.72 22.87
CA ARG A 216 17.21 25.41 22.81
C ARG A 216 16.83 24.70 21.52
N TYR A 217 17.26 25.21 20.37
CA TYR A 217 17.00 24.62 19.07
C TYR A 217 17.54 23.18 18.98
N LYS A 218 18.79 22.96 19.42
CA LYS A 218 19.40 21.62 19.47
C LYS A 218 18.63 20.64 20.37
N ASN A 219 18.07 21.12 21.48
CA ASN A 219 17.29 20.26 22.38
C ASN A 219 15.94 19.87 21.77
N LEU A 220 15.22 20.79 21.14
CA LEU A 220 13.99 20.50 20.41
C LEU A 220 14.27 19.54 19.24
N GLN A 221 15.35 19.75 18.50
CA GLN A 221 15.77 18.86 17.42
C GLN A 221 16.11 17.45 17.91
N LYS A 222 16.78 17.33 19.08
CA LYS A 222 17.05 16.03 19.71
C LYS A 222 15.75 15.31 20.10
N GLU A 223 14.77 16.04 20.63
CA GLU A 223 13.46 15.45 20.97
C GLU A 223 12.74 14.99 19.71
N ALA A 224 12.69 15.79 18.64
CA ALA A 224 12.13 15.41 17.36
C ALA A 224 12.78 14.14 16.81
N ARG A 225 14.11 14.07 16.79
CA ARG A 225 14.85 12.88 16.34
C ARG A 225 14.58 11.64 17.19
N ARG A 226 14.40 11.76 18.50
CA ARG A 226 14.04 10.63 19.39
C ARG A 226 12.67 10.06 19.04
N ILE A 227 11.69 10.93 18.80
CA ILE A 227 10.35 10.50 18.43
C ILE A 227 10.36 9.84 17.04
N ASP A 228 11.06 10.42 16.07
CA ASP A 228 11.21 9.85 14.72
C ASP A 228 11.91 8.50 14.76
N ALA A 229 12.97 8.35 15.56
CA ALA A 229 13.65 7.09 15.77
C ALA A 229 12.72 6.02 16.39
N ALA A 230 11.85 6.39 17.34
CA ALA A 230 10.88 5.48 17.93
C ALA A 230 9.82 5.03 16.90
N ILE A 231 9.32 5.94 16.04
CA ILE A 231 8.41 5.63 14.95
C ILE A 231 9.08 4.69 13.94
N LYS A 232 10.29 5.01 13.50
CA LYS A 232 11.07 4.17 12.57
C LYS A 232 11.36 2.78 13.13
N ARG A 233 11.68 2.68 14.44
CA ARG A 233 11.88 1.38 15.10
C ARG A 233 10.61 0.54 15.09
N HIS A 234 9.46 1.14 15.43
CA HIS A 234 8.17 0.44 15.40
C HIS A 234 7.83 -0.04 13.97
N ASN A 235 7.99 0.84 12.97
CA ASN A 235 7.75 0.48 11.58
C ASN A 235 8.66 -0.67 11.11
N ARG A 236 9.93 -0.65 11.49
CA ARG A 236 10.87 -1.73 11.16
C ARG A 236 10.44 -3.08 11.79
N VAL A 237 10.04 -3.08 13.06
CA VAL A 237 9.53 -4.28 13.72
C VAL A 237 8.29 -4.80 13.02
N ARG A 238 7.35 -3.91 12.70
CA ARG A 238 6.15 -4.26 11.92
C ARG A 238 6.50 -4.89 10.57
N ASP A 239 7.43 -4.29 9.85
CA ASP A 239 7.81 -4.77 8.51
C ASP A 239 8.48 -6.15 8.59
N VAL A 240 9.31 -6.40 9.60
CA VAL A 240 9.89 -7.74 9.88
C VAL A 240 8.79 -8.74 10.23
N LEU A 241 7.84 -8.38 11.10
CA LEU A 241 6.73 -9.26 11.44
C LEU A 241 5.87 -9.62 10.22
N LEU A 242 5.61 -8.65 9.33
CA LEU A 242 4.91 -8.91 8.07
C LEU A 242 5.70 -9.86 7.18
N GLN A 243 7.02 -9.68 7.04
CA GLN A 243 7.86 -10.59 6.25
C GLN A 243 7.84 -12.02 6.81
N VAL A 244 7.94 -12.19 8.13
CA VAL A 244 7.83 -13.50 8.78
C VAL A 244 6.45 -14.11 8.53
N LEU A 245 5.38 -13.33 8.65
CA LEU A 245 4.02 -13.80 8.41
C LEU A 245 3.82 -14.26 6.95
N PHE A 246 4.31 -13.49 5.98
CA PHE A 246 4.27 -13.89 4.57
C PHE A 246 5.14 -15.13 4.28
N GLY A 247 6.31 -15.25 4.94
CA GLY A 247 7.14 -16.46 4.88
C GLY A 247 6.39 -17.69 5.41
N LEU A 248 5.70 -17.56 6.54
CA LEU A 248 4.84 -18.60 7.11
C LEU A 248 3.70 -18.99 6.14
N CYS A 249 3.04 -18.01 5.50
CA CYS A 249 2.03 -18.28 4.48
C CYS A 249 2.60 -19.13 3.33
N ALA A 250 3.79 -18.79 2.86
CA ALA A 250 4.46 -19.55 1.81
C ALA A 250 4.78 -20.99 2.26
N VAL A 251 5.27 -21.18 3.47
CA VAL A 251 5.55 -22.51 4.05
C VAL A 251 4.27 -23.34 4.15
N VAL A 252 3.17 -22.76 4.64
CA VAL A 252 1.86 -23.47 4.74
C VAL A 252 1.38 -23.90 3.36
N LEU A 253 1.49 -23.06 2.35
CA LEU A 253 1.11 -23.40 0.97
C LEU A 253 1.99 -24.50 0.39
N LEU A 254 3.31 -24.47 0.63
CA LEU A 254 4.23 -25.50 0.17
C LEU A 254 3.96 -26.85 0.84
N LEU A 255 3.73 -26.86 2.16
CA LEU A 255 3.38 -28.09 2.90
C LEU A 255 2.06 -28.67 2.40
N TRP A 256 1.05 -27.84 2.17
CA TRP A 256 -0.19 -28.29 1.61
C TRP A 256 -0.01 -28.85 0.19
N ALA A 257 0.71 -28.16 -0.67
CA ALA A 257 0.99 -28.64 -2.02
C ALA A 257 1.71 -29.98 -1.99
N SER A 258 2.77 -30.11 -1.19
CA SER A 258 3.53 -31.38 -1.06
C SER A 258 2.66 -32.52 -0.55
N ALA A 259 1.80 -32.29 0.46
CA ALA A 259 0.90 -33.28 0.99
C ALA A 259 -0.14 -33.74 -0.06
N THR A 260 -0.65 -32.81 -0.87
CA THR A 260 -1.63 -33.10 -1.93
C THR A 260 -0.98 -33.95 -3.06
N PHE A 261 0.24 -33.59 -3.47
CA PHE A 261 0.98 -34.35 -4.48
C PHE A 261 1.37 -35.76 -3.97
N ALA A 262 1.86 -35.89 -2.73
CA ALA A 262 2.19 -37.19 -2.14
C ALA A 262 0.98 -38.11 -2.01
N SER A 263 -0.20 -37.57 -1.67
CA SER A 263 -1.45 -38.36 -1.64
C SER A 263 -1.90 -38.82 -3.00
N GLN A 264 -1.68 -38.02 -4.03
CA GLN A 264 -2.05 -38.37 -5.40
C GLN A 264 -1.12 -39.41 -6.02
N GLU A 265 0.18 -39.33 -5.70
CA GLU A 265 1.17 -40.33 -6.13
C GLU A 265 0.96 -41.70 -5.44
N SER A 266 0.63 -41.71 -4.16
CA SER A 266 0.29 -42.94 -3.42
C SER A 266 -1.01 -43.57 -3.93
N ALA A 267 -2.02 -42.82 -4.32
CA ALA A 267 -3.27 -43.29 -4.88
C ALA A 267 -3.06 -43.88 -6.29
N SER A 268 -2.23 -43.26 -7.13
CA SER A 268 -1.88 -43.78 -8.46
C SER A 268 -1.01 -45.04 -8.36
N GLY A 269 -0.07 -45.10 -7.41
CA GLY A 269 0.74 -46.29 -7.14
C GLY A 269 -0.09 -47.49 -6.66
N LEU A 270 -1.08 -47.24 -5.78
CA LEU A 270 -2.04 -48.26 -5.34
C LEU A 270 -2.93 -48.77 -6.49
N ALA A 271 -3.40 -47.89 -7.34
CA ALA A 271 -4.21 -48.25 -8.50
C ALA A 271 -3.41 -49.09 -9.49
N LEU A 272 -2.14 -48.75 -9.74
CA LEU A 272 -1.24 -49.55 -10.60
C LEU A 272 -0.91 -50.92 -9.99
N SER A 273 -0.69 -50.96 -8.65
CA SER A 273 -0.44 -52.24 -7.97
C SER A 273 -1.67 -53.17 -7.95
N LEU A 274 -2.86 -52.60 -7.78
CA LEU A 274 -4.12 -53.38 -7.88
C LEU A 274 -4.40 -53.86 -9.31
N ALA A 275 -4.10 -53.06 -10.33
CA ALA A 275 -4.21 -53.45 -11.73
C ALA A 275 -3.21 -54.56 -12.12
N SER A 276 -2.02 -54.59 -11.51
CA SER A 276 -1.01 -55.64 -11.71
C SER A 276 -1.34 -56.95 -11.02
N LEU A 277 -2.21 -56.96 -9.99
CA LEU A 277 -2.68 -58.16 -9.29
C LEU A 277 -3.91 -58.80 -9.97
N GLY A 278 -4.55 -58.11 -10.92
CA GLY A 278 -5.73 -58.58 -11.66
C GLY A 278 -5.42 -59.27 -13.01
N ASN A 279 -4.15 -59.35 -13.41
CA ASN A 279 -3.66 -60.13 -14.55
C ASN A 279 -2.90 -61.37 -14.06
#